data_b320402f55a0b66f7e952ec1e2ec3114
#
_entry.id   b320402f55a0b66f7e952ec1e2ec3114
#
_cell.length_a   1.000
_cell.length_b   1.000
_cell.length_c   1.000
_cell.angle_alpha   90.00
_cell.angle_beta   90.00
_cell.angle_gamma   90.00
#
_symmetry.space_group_name_H-M   'P 1'
#
loop_
_entity.id
_entity.type
_entity.pdbx_description
1 polymer ?
#
loop_
_entity_poly.entity_id
_entity_poly.type
_entity_poly.pdbx_seq_one_letter_code
_entity_poly.pdbx_strand_id
1 'polypeptide(L)'
;DVITTHTAEQAFNLVVAYAGCSKQRDIIDERIAKETKDGTATYIGSVTEGAANAPGLIDLPSDVMPAGQASPWPELSDGGVAADALKDKDGDGMPDVWETANGLNPNDASDGITTTLSEDGYTNLEVYLNSLVSDITENQNKAM
;
A
#
# COMPACT_ATOMS: atom_id res chain seq x y z
N ASP A 1 -5.93 -9.48 24.71
CA ASP A 1 -6.28 -8.77 23.47
C ASP A 1 -7.61 -9.33 22.96
N VAL A 2 -8.50 -8.44 22.57
CA VAL A 2 -9.78 -8.83 21.98
C VAL A 2 -9.57 -8.95 20.47
N ILE A 3 -9.74 -10.16 19.94
CA ILE A 3 -9.66 -10.40 18.50
C ILE A 3 -11.01 -10.01 17.87
N THR A 4 -11.00 -9.09 16.92
CA THR A 4 -12.18 -8.75 16.13
C THR A 4 -12.45 -9.86 15.12
N THR A 5 -13.65 -10.44 15.17
CA THR A 5 -14.07 -11.48 14.22
C THR A 5 -15.13 -10.91 13.28
N HIS A 6 -14.89 -11.01 11.97
CA HIS A 6 -15.80 -10.54 10.94
C HIS A 6 -16.58 -11.70 10.32
N THR A 7 -17.76 -11.41 9.79
CA THR A 7 -18.46 -12.34 8.89
C THR A 7 -17.67 -12.48 7.59
N ALA A 8 -17.93 -13.53 6.80
CA ALA A 8 -17.27 -13.72 5.51
C ALA A 8 -17.48 -12.52 4.56
N GLU A 9 -18.68 -11.95 4.54
CA GLU A 9 -18.99 -10.77 3.72
C GLU A 9 -18.24 -9.53 4.20
N GLN A 10 -18.20 -9.28 5.51
CA GLN A 10 -17.42 -8.18 6.08
C GLN A 10 -15.93 -8.34 5.78
N ALA A 11 -15.38 -9.54 5.97
CA ALA A 11 -13.99 -9.84 5.68
C ALA A 11 -13.66 -9.61 4.19
N PHE A 12 -14.51 -10.07 3.27
CA PHE A 12 -14.36 -9.85 1.85
C PHE A 12 -14.30 -8.34 1.52
N ASN A 13 -15.26 -7.57 2.02
CA ASN A 13 -15.33 -6.13 1.77
C ASN A 13 -14.10 -5.39 2.34
N LEU A 14 -13.64 -5.75 3.53
CA LEU A 14 -12.45 -5.17 4.15
C LEU A 14 -11.19 -5.52 3.38
N VAL A 15 -11.03 -6.78 2.94
CA VAL A 15 -9.88 -7.19 2.14
C VAL A 15 -9.86 -6.44 0.81
N VAL A 16 -10.96 -6.35 0.09
CA VAL A 16 -11.03 -5.60 -1.18
C VAL A 16 -10.75 -4.12 -0.98
N ALA A 17 -11.21 -3.54 0.13
CA ALA A 17 -11.00 -2.13 0.41
C ALA A 17 -9.55 -1.80 0.81
N TYR A 18 -8.92 -2.65 1.61
CA TYR A 18 -7.69 -2.28 2.34
C TYR A 18 -6.48 -3.16 2.07
N ALA A 19 -6.59 -4.27 1.34
CA ALA A 19 -5.43 -5.09 1.00
C ALA A 19 -4.53 -4.42 -0.04
N GLY A 20 -3.24 -4.70 0.03
CA GLY A 20 -2.24 -4.15 -0.87
C GLY A 20 -1.98 -2.65 -0.62
N CYS A 21 -1.54 -1.93 -1.64
CA CYS A 21 -1.23 -0.49 -1.57
C CYS A 21 -2.52 0.36 -1.59
N SER A 22 -3.40 0.17 -0.60
CA SER A 22 -4.74 0.77 -0.60
C SER A 22 -4.77 2.28 -0.37
N LYS A 23 -3.72 2.86 0.19
CA LYS A 23 -3.56 4.32 0.36
C LYS A 23 -3.42 5.05 -0.99
N GLN A 24 -2.68 4.45 -1.90
CA GLN A 24 -2.41 5.01 -3.23
C GLN A 24 -2.29 3.86 -4.21
N ARG A 25 -3.43 3.38 -4.71
CA ARG A 25 -3.48 2.31 -5.69
C ARG A 25 -3.01 2.80 -7.04
N ASP A 26 -2.16 2.01 -7.67
CA ASP A 26 -1.87 2.16 -9.09
C ASP A 26 -2.93 1.45 -9.95
N ILE A 27 -2.77 1.53 -11.27
CA ILE A 27 -3.72 0.93 -12.23
C ILE A 27 -3.80 -0.60 -12.13
N ILE A 28 -2.75 -1.26 -11.63
CA ILE A 28 -2.72 -2.71 -11.43
C ILE A 28 -3.52 -3.06 -10.19
N ASP A 29 -3.28 -2.36 -9.08
CA ASP A 29 -4.00 -2.55 -7.82
C ASP A 29 -5.49 -2.26 -7.98
N GLU A 30 -5.84 -1.16 -8.67
CA GLU A 30 -7.25 -0.82 -8.96
C GLU A 30 -7.94 -1.91 -9.77
N ARG A 31 -7.26 -2.43 -10.79
CA ARG A 31 -7.79 -3.52 -11.62
C ARG A 31 -8.03 -4.78 -10.78
N ILE A 32 -7.04 -5.21 -10.01
CA ILE A 32 -7.11 -6.42 -9.20
C ILE A 32 -8.25 -6.31 -8.18
N ALA A 33 -8.36 -5.17 -7.48
CA ALA A 33 -9.43 -4.93 -6.52
C ALA A 33 -10.81 -4.96 -7.20
N LYS A 34 -10.93 -4.33 -8.38
CA LYS A 34 -12.17 -4.32 -9.15
C LYS A 34 -12.54 -5.71 -9.64
N GLU A 35 -11.62 -6.44 -10.27
CA GLU A 35 -11.86 -7.80 -10.79
C GLU A 35 -12.24 -8.76 -9.67
N THR A 36 -11.59 -8.66 -8.51
CA THR A 36 -11.93 -9.45 -7.33
C THR A 36 -13.34 -9.16 -6.85
N LYS A 37 -13.73 -7.89 -6.79
CA LYS A 37 -15.06 -7.47 -6.36
C LYS A 37 -16.16 -7.92 -7.31
N ASP A 38 -15.90 -7.82 -8.62
CA ASP A 38 -16.88 -8.08 -9.67
C ASP A 38 -16.92 -9.58 -10.07
N GLY A 39 -15.96 -10.39 -9.63
CA GLY A 39 -15.80 -11.78 -10.04
C GLY A 39 -15.47 -11.91 -11.53
N THR A 40 -14.67 -10.98 -12.06
CA THR A 40 -14.31 -10.90 -13.49
C THR A 40 -12.80 -11.01 -13.68
N ALA A 41 -12.37 -11.22 -14.93
CA ALA A 41 -10.99 -11.14 -15.36
C ALA A 41 -10.92 -10.46 -16.72
N THR A 42 -10.10 -9.43 -16.86
CA THR A 42 -10.04 -8.58 -18.06
C THR A 42 -9.01 -9.08 -19.06
N TYR A 43 -7.90 -9.62 -18.58
CA TYR A 43 -6.76 -9.97 -19.41
C TYR A 43 -6.58 -11.48 -19.57
N ILE A 44 -5.88 -11.86 -20.64
CA ILE A 44 -5.61 -13.24 -21.03
C ILE A 44 -4.11 -13.36 -21.29
N GLY A 45 -3.49 -14.41 -20.79
CA GLY A 45 -2.09 -14.72 -21.04
C GLY A 45 -1.79 -14.95 -22.53
N SER A 46 -0.61 -14.55 -22.96
CA SER A 46 -0.21 -14.59 -24.38
C SER A 46 0.58 -15.85 -24.77
N VAL A 47 1.12 -16.58 -23.82
CA VAL A 47 2.05 -17.71 -24.06
C VAL A 47 1.40 -19.06 -23.78
N THR A 48 0.65 -19.18 -22.71
CA THR A 48 0.05 -20.47 -22.30
C THR A 48 -0.99 -20.94 -23.30
N GLU A 49 -0.83 -22.15 -23.84
CA GLU A 49 -1.79 -22.77 -24.72
C GLU A 49 -3.15 -22.92 -24.01
N GLY A 50 -4.20 -22.42 -24.65
CA GLY A 50 -5.55 -22.44 -24.08
C GLY A 50 -5.84 -21.28 -23.11
N ALA A 51 -4.95 -20.31 -22.93
CA ALA A 51 -5.18 -19.15 -22.08
C ALA A 51 -6.47 -18.38 -22.43
N ALA A 52 -6.90 -18.38 -23.69
CA ALA A 52 -8.17 -17.79 -24.12
C ALA A 52 -9.40 -18.37 -23.40
N ASN A 53 -9.31 -19.60 -22.86
CA ASN A 53 -10.36 -20.24 -22.09
C ASN A 53 -10.19 -20.10 -20.58
N ALA A 54 -9.14 -19.39 -20.14
CA ALA A 54 -8.80 -19.20 -18.74
C ALA A 54 -8.44 -17.71 -18.47
N PRO A 55 -9.42 -16.79 -18.61
CA PRO A 55 -9.18 -15.37 -18.32
C PRO A 55 -8.62 -15.18 -16.91
N GLY A 56 -7.66 -14.27 -16.77
CA GLY A 56 -6.99 -14.00 -15.50
C GLY A 56 -5.68 -14.76 -15.29
N LEU A 57 -5.36 -15.77 -16.10
CA LEU A 57 -4.02 -16.32 -16.16
C LEU A 57 -3.14 -15.37 -16.97
N ILE A 58 -2.10 -14.85 -16.34
CA ILE A 58 -1.17 -13.86 -16.90
C ILE A 58 0.20 -14.53 -17.02
N ASP A 59 0.76 -14.54 -18.22
CA ASP A 59 2.06 -15.16 -18.49
C ASP A 59 3.19 -14.13 -18.45
N LEU A 60 2.93 -12.92 -18.97
CA LEU A 60 3.91 -11.86 -19.11
C LEU A 60 3.35 -10.54 -18.58
N PRO A 61 4.22 -9.64 -18.05
CA PRO A 61 3.78 -8.30 -17.65
C PRO A 61 3.09 -7.52 -18.79
N SER A 62 3.50 -7.74 -20.04
CA SER A 62 2.88 -7.12 -21.22
C SER A 62 1.43 -7.52 -21.45
N ASP A 63 0.98 -8.67 -20.93
CA ASP A 63 -0.40 -9.13 -21.09
C ASP A 63 -1.41 -8.23 -20.38
N VAL A 64 -0.97 -7.52 -19.35
CA VAL A 64 -1.79 -6.60 -18.56
C VAL A 64 -1.49 -5.13 -18.83
N MET A 65 -0.73 -4.85 -19.87
CA MET A 65 -0.37 -3.48 -20.25
C MET A 65 -1.59 -2.77 -20.85
N PRO A 66 -2.03 -1.64 -20.27
CA PRO A 66 -3.12 -0.86 -20.85
C PRO A 66 -2.78 -0.35 -22.25
N ALA A 67 -3.79 -0.25 -23.11
CA ALA A 67 -3.60 0.27 -24.47
C ALA A 67 -3.02 1.69 -24.45
N GLY A 68 -1.94 1.88 -25.23
CA GLY A 68 -1.26 3.19 -25.35
C GLY A 68 -0.17 3.44 -24.30
N GLN A 69 0.07 2.52 -23.40
CA GLN A 69 1.20 2.59 -22.45
C GLN A 69 2.48 2.04 -23.09
N ALA A 70 3.62 2.61 -22.72
CA ALA A 70 4.94 2.17 -23.17
C ALA A 70 5.57 1.10 -22.24
N SER A 71 5.02 0.94 -21.05
CA SER A 71 5.51 0.01 -20.02
C SER A 71 4.33 -0.71 -19.36
N PRO A 72 4.43 -2.00 -19.05
CA PRO A 72 3.45 -2.71 -18.24
C PRO A 72 3.47 -2.28 -16.77
N TRP A 73 4.54 -1.63 -16.35
CA TRP A 73 4.72 -1.16 -14.97
C TRP A 73 4.27 0.30 -14.87
N PRO A 74 3.33 0.60 -13.99
CA PRO A 74 2.93 1.98 -13.73
C PRO A 74 4.07 2.74 -13.04
N GLU A 75 4.11 4.05 -13.26
CA GLU A 75 4.94 4.94 -12.44
C GLU A 75 4.31 5.06 -11.05
N LEU A 76 5.16 5.04 -10.02
CA LEU A 76 4.72 5.29 -8.66
C LEU A 76 4.35 6.77 -8.51
N SER A 77 3.22 7.03 -7.87
CA SER A 77 2.75 8.38 -7.58
C SER A 77 3.01 8.73 -6.12
N ASP A 78 3.39 9.99 -5.88
CA ASP A 78 3.46 10.58 -4.53
C ASP A 78 2.07 10.87 -3.93
N GLY A 79 1.00 10.53 -4.64
CA GLY A 79 -0.37 10.79 -4.20
C GLY A 79 -0.72 12.28 -4.15
N GLY A 80 0.08 13.14 -4.77
CA GLY A 80 -0.09 14.59 -4.76
C GLY A 80 0.38 15.23 -3.45
N VAL A 81 1.17 14.52 -2.65
CA VAL A 81 1.79 15.08 -1.44
C VAL A 81 2.83 16.14 -1.88
N ALA A 82 2.82 17.29 -1.24
CA ALA A 82 3.76 18.35 -1.55
C ALA A 82 5.21 17.90 -1.32
N ALA A 83 6.12 18.21 -2.24
CA ALA A 83 7.52 17.79 -2.16
C ALA A 83 8.21 18.21 -0.85
N ASP A 84 7.88 19.38 -0.30
CA ASP A 84 8.42 19.84 0.98
C ASP A 84 7.95 18.98 2.17
N ALA A 85 6.77 18.34 2.07
CA ALA A 85 6.28 17.44 3.10
C ALA A 85 6.93 16.05 3.06
N LEU A 86 7.61 15.73 1.95
CA LEU A 86 8.35 14.48 1.76
C LEU A 86 9.88 14.67 1.91
N LYS A 87 10.31 15.90 2.21
CA LYS A 87 11.72 16.20 2.38
C LYS A 87 12.25 15.45 3.58
N ASP A 88 13.30 14.69 3.35
CA ASP A 88 14.06 13.89 4.31
C ASP A 88 15.53 14.28 4.15
N LYS A 89 16.05 15.05 5.08
CA LYS A 89 17.36 15.71 4.94
C LYS A 89 18.52 14.80 5.29
N ASP A 90 18.35 13.94 6.25
CA ASP A 90 19.40 13.02 6.70
C ASP A 90 19.29 11.62 6.10
N GLY A 91 18.16 11.34 5.41
CA GLY A 91 17.97 10.12 4.62
C GLY A 91 17.65 8.89 5.45
N ASP A 92 16.99 9.03 6.59
CA ASP A 92 16.64 7.92 7.47
C ASP A 92 15.27 7.29 7.16
N GLY A 93 14.49 7.90 6.24
CA GLY A 93 13.19 7.45 5.80
C GLY A 93 12.01 8.13 6.49
N MET A 94 12.27 9.11 7.36
CA MET A 94 11.24 9.94 7.99
C MET A 94 11.29 11.37 7.44
N PRO A 95 10.15 12.00 7.10
CA PRO A 95 10.16 13.38 6.62
C PRO A 95 10.53 14.38 7.74
N ASP A 96 11.34 15.39 7.40
CA ASP A 96 11.76 16.48 8.31
C ASP A 96 10.60 17.08 9.13
N VAL A 97 9.44 17.24 8.48
CA VAL A 97 8.24 17.81 9.11
C VAL A 97 7.64 16.87 10.15
N TRP A 98 7.66 15.57 9.90
CA TRP A 98 7.16 14.56 10.83
C TRP A 98 8.09 14.43 12.02
N GLU A 99 9.39 14.37 11.79
CA GLU A 99 10.41 14.30 12.85
C GLU A 99 10.30 15.50 13.80
N THR A 100 10.26 16.71 13.23
CA THR A 100 10.11 17.95 14.01
C THR A 100 8.82 17.92 14.86
N ALA A 101 7.71 17.45 14.31
CA ALA A 101 6.45 17.35 15.01
C ALA A 101 6.46 16.32 16.16
N ASN A 102 7.33 15.31 16.07
CA ASN A 102 7.48 14.24 17.06
C ASN A 102 8.72 14.42 17.97
N GLY A 103 9.42 15.57 17.88
CA GLY A 103 10.55 15.90 18.74
C GLY A 103 11.85 15.17 18.39
N LEU A 104 11.96 14.68 17.15
CA LEU A 104 13.16 14.10 16.58
C LEU A 104 14.01 15.18 15.86
N ASN A 105 15.19 14.81 15.40
CA ASN A 105 16.13 15.71 14.78
C ASN A 105 16.32 15.45 13.29
N PRO A 106 15.75 16.26 12.36
CA PRO A 106 15.86 16.09 10.91
C PRO A 106 17.28 16.18 10.32
N ASN A 107 18.32 16.12 11.14
CA ASN A 107 19.71 16.13 10.72
C ASN A 107 20.50 14.98 11.36
N ASP A 108 19.84 14.01 11.96
CA ASP A 108 20.48 12.91 12.67
C ASP A 108 19.80 11.57 12.37
N ALA A 109 20.17 10.94 11.26
CA ALA A 109 19.64 9.65 10.83
C ALA A 109 19.75 8.53 11.88
N SER A 110 20.51 8.73 12.96
CA SER A 110 20.65 7.72 14.00
C SER A 110 19.44 7.66 14.93
N ASP A 111 18.61 8.68 14.99
CA ASP A 111 17.43 8.66 15.83
C ASP A 111 16.29 7.81 15.24
N GLY A 112 16.28 7.56 13.92
CA GLY A 112 15.34 6.66 13.25
C GLY A 112 15.35 5.24 13.79
N ILE A 113 16.51 4.74 14.23
CA ILE A 113 16.66 3.40 14.80
C ILE A 113 16.50 3.35 16.33
N THR A 114 16.31 4.50 16.98
CA THR A 114 16.00 4.52 18.42
C THR A 114 14.52 4.21 18.66
N THR A 115 14.17 3.91 19.92
CA THR A 115 12.82 3.52 20.31
C THR A 115 12.13 4.55 21.19
N THR A 116 12.52 5.83 21.04
CA THR A 116 12.10 6.90 21.95
C THR A 116 10.62 7.24 21.88
N LEU A 117 9.95 6.94 20.76
CA LEU A 117 8.54 7.20 20.54
C LEU A 117 7.63 6.02 20.90
N SER A 118 8.19 4.84 21.21
CA SER A 118 7.43 3.63 21.47
C SER A 118 7.75 2.99 22.81
N GLU A 119 6.73 2.75 23.63
CA GLU A 119 6.84 1.95 24.85
C GLU A 119 6.95 0.44 24.56
N ASP A 120 6.51 0.01 23.36
CA ASP A 120 6.51 -1.39 22.92
C ASP A 120 7.82 -1.79 22.22
N GLY A 121 8.80 -0.86 22.12
CA GLY A 121 10.12 -1.15 21.57
C GLY A 121 10.22 -1.05 20.04
N TYR A 122 9.22 -0.48 19.36
CA TYR A 122 9.33 -0.14 17.94
C TYR A 122 10.32 1.00 17.74
N THR A 123 11.09 0.93 16.67
CA THR A 123 11.95 2.05 16.26
C THR A 123 11.12 3.26 15.85
N ASN A 124 11.71 4.46 15.89
CA ASN A 124 10.99 5.67 15.48
C ASN A 124 10.55 5.60 14.02
N LEU A 125 11.37 5.00 13.14
CA LEU A 125 10.98 4.72 11.76
C LEU A 125 9.77 3.78 11.67
N GLU A 126 9.71 2.72 12.48
CA GLU A 126 8.54 1.83 12.51
C GLU A 126 7.29 2.56 13.04
N VAL A 127 7.44 3.44 14.02
CA VAL A 127 6.33 4.29 14.50
C VAL A 127 5.83 5.19 13.37
N TYR A 128 6.74 5.82 12.61
CA TYR A 128 6.37 6.62 11.43
C TYR A 128 5.63 5.78 10.40
N LEU A 129 6.17 4.64 9.98
CA LEU A 129 5.55 3.76 8.98
C LEU A 129 4.17 3.28 9.43
N ASN A 130 4.01 2.91 10.70
CA ASN A 130 2.72 2.53 11.26
C ASN A 130 1.72 3.68 11.29
N SER A 131 2.20 4.91 11.53
CA SER A 131 1.33 6.10 11.51
C SER A 131 0.69 6.36 10.15
N LEU A 132 1.38 6.01 9.06
CA LEU A 132 0.88 6.16 7.69
C LEU A 132 -0.37 5.32 7.39
N VAL A 133 -0.55 4.20 8.10
CA VAL A 133 -1.64 3.25 7.88
C VAL A 133 -2.57 3.09 9.08
N SER A 134 -2.45 3.97 10.08
CA SER A 134 -3.24 3.90 11.32
C SER A 134 -4.75 3.92 11.08
N ASP A 135 -5.21 4.77 10.16
CA ASP A 135 -6.61 4.87 9.77
C ASP A 135 -7.13 3.57 9.11
N ILE A 136 -6.30 2.88 8.34
CA ILE A 136 -6.64 1.58 7.76
C ILE A 136 -6.81 0.55 8.87
N THR A 137 -5.83 0.46 9.78
CA THR A 137 -5.87 -0.47 10.92
C THR A 137 -7.08 -0.22 11.81
N GLU A 138 -7.37 1.05 12.11
CA GLU A 138 -8.56 1.42 12.87
C GLU A 138 -9.86 1.00 12.17
N ASN A 139 -9.97 1.24 10.86
CA ASN A 139 -11.16 0.89 10.10
C ASN A 139 -11.36 -0.63 9.98
N GLN A 140 -10.28 -1.39 9.86
CA GLN A 140 -10.34 -2.86 9.85
C GLN A 140 -10.76 -3.44 11.20
N ASN A 141 -10.43 -2.78 12.30
CA ASN A 141 -10.73 -3.23 13.65
C ASN A 141 -12.07 -2.71 14.20
N LYS A 142 -12.73 -1.78 13.50
CA LYS A 142 -14.08 -1.35 13.90
C LYS A 142 -15.04 -2.50 13.72
N ALA A 143 -15.72 -2.88 14.81
CA ALA A 143 -16.90 -3.74 14.72
C ALA A 143 -17.96 -3.02 13.88
N MET A 144 -18.37 -3.63 12.79
CA MET A 144 -19.48 -3.14 11.98
C MET A 144 -20.80 -3.74 12.48
#